data_e1bac1770093fdc98803846ab899f968
#
_entry.id   e1bac1770093fdc98803846ab899f968
#
_cell.length_a   1.000
_cell.length_b   1.000
_cell.length_c   1.000
_cell.angle_alpha   90.00
_cell.angle_beta   90.00
_cell.angle_gamma   90.00
#
_symmetry.space_group_name_H-M   'P 1'
#
loop_
_entity.id
_entity.type
_entity.pdbx_description
1 polymer ?
#
loop_
_entity_poly.entity_id
_entity_poly.type
_entity_poly.pdbx_seq_one_letter_code
_entity_poly.pdbx_strand_id
1 'polypeptide(L)'
;MVEFRNVSVTYANGVDALYNVNLVINDGDFAFVVGPSGAGKSTMIKLLLKEISPTSGEVVVNGYKLTKLPKRKIPSLRRTIGFVFQAFRLIPSMTVYENIAFVLRVIDSPRRYIKKRVKYVISLVGLEDKANAFPDELSGGEKQRCAIARALVNDPDLIIADEPTGNIDPELSYEIVELLKSINDCGTTILMVTHEHDLVRHFGGRIININKGEVTFDNVISGDAVSEAANIMNDINSGSTQVVYDENYRAEQYDSYSGDVYDETDNRFVPDNEGGDY
;
A
#
# COMPACT_ATOMS: atom_id res chain seq x y z
N MET A 1 8.47 -5.70 -1.59
CA MET A 1 8.78 -6.03 -0.17
C MET A 1 8.97 -4.77 0.66
N VAL A 2 8.43 -4.77 1.89
CA VAL A 2 8.61 -3.68 2.89
C VAL A 2 9.22 -4.27 4.14
N GLU A 3 10.25 -3.61 4.69
CA GLU A 3 10.91 -4.08 5.90
C GLU A 3 11.21 -2.92 6.86
N PHE A 4 10.89 -3.11 8.13
CA PHE A 4 11.23 -2.25 9.26
C PHE A 4 12.14 -3.02 10.21
N ARG A 5 13.32 -2.46 10.53
CA ARG A 5 14.30 -3.05 11.45
C ARG A 5 14.57 -2.07 12.60
N ASN A 6 14.05 -2.38 13.79
CA ASN A 6 14.21 -1.58 15.02
C ASN A 6 13.88 -0.09 14.81
N VAL A 7 12.78 0.18 14.06
CA VAL A 7 12.43 1.53 13.62
C VAL A 7 11.72 2.29 14.72
N SER A 8 12.26 3.48 15.06
CA SER A 8 11.59 4.44 15.94
C SER A 8 11.47 5.80 15.27
N VAL A 9 10.39 6.51 15.58
CA VAL A 9 10.15 7.88 15.14
C VAL A 9 9.69 8.74 16.30
N THR A 10 10.51 9.72 16.64
CA THR A 10 10.18 10.79 17.60
C THR A 10 10.06 12.10 16.82
N TYR A 11 8.92 12.76 16.89
CA TYR A 11 8.72 14.06 16.26
C TYR A 11 9.42 15.19 17.06
N ALA A 12 9.66 16.33 16.41
CA ALA A 12 10.36 17.47 17.03
C ALA A 12 9.67 18.03 18.29
N ASN A 13 8.37 17.78 18.45
CA ASN A 13 7.60 18.13 19.65
C ASN A 13 7.73 17.10 20.78
N GLY A 14 8.62 16.12 20.66
CA GLY A 14 8.85 15.08 21.67
C GLY A 14 7.85 13.91 21.67
N VAL A 15 6.94 13.85 20.69
CA VAL A 15 5.97 12.73 20.57
C VAL A 15 6.64 11.53 19.92
N ASP A 16 6.69 10.42 20.64
CA ASP A 16 7.10 9.12 20.11
C ASP A 16 5.94 8.51 19.33
N ALA A 17 6.08 8.50 17.99
CA ALA A 17 5.04 8.04 17.10
C ALA A 17 5.20 6.58 16.66
N LEU A 18 6.44 6.08 16.62
CA LEU A 18 6.76 4.67 16.44
C LEU A 18 7.92 4.31 17.39
N TYR A 19 7.86 3.11 17.96
CA TYR A 19 8.85 2.62 18.90
C TYR A 19 9.28 1.19 18.58
N ASN A 20 10.55 0.99 18.26
CA ASN A 20 11.19 -0.30 18.00
C ASN A 20 10.39 -1.24 17.06
N VAL A 21 9.79 -0.68 16.01
CA VAL A 21 8.98 -1.45 15.05
C VAL A 21 9.87 -2.38 14.26
N ASN A 22 9.53 -3.67 14.29
CA ASN A 22 10.11 -4.72 13.47
C ASN A 22 8.97 -5.38 12.68
N LEU A 23 9.02 -5.34 11.35
CA LEU A 23 7.96 -5.79 10.47
C LEU A 23 8.51 -6.11 9.08
N VAL A 24 8.09 -7.22 8.51
CA VAL A 24 8.36 -7.57 7.11
C VAL A 24 7.04 -7.81 6.39
N ILE A 25 6.81 -7.16 5.25
CA ILE A 25 5.70 -7.41 4.33
C ILE A 25 6.31 -7.92 3.04
N ASN A 26 5.99 -9.16 2.68
CA ASN A 26 6.57 -9.80 1.50
C ASN A 26 5.89 -9.32 0.21
N ASP A 27 6.54 -9.57 -0.93
CA ASP A 27 5.93 -9.33 -2.22
C ASP A 27 4.69 -10.23 -2.39
N GLY A 28 3.60 -9.65 -2.87
CA GLY A 28 2.32 -10.33 -3.02
C GLY A 28 1.46 -10.42 -1.75
N ASP A 29 1.95 -9.98 -0.59
CA ASP A 29 1.10 -9.93 0.61
C ASP A 29 -0.07 -8.95 0.45
N PHE A 30 -1.24 -9.35 0.98
CA PHE A 30 -2.32 -8.42 1.31
C PHE A 30 -2.37 -8.26 2.83
N ALA A 31 -1.95 -7.09 3.32
CA ALA A 31 -1.86 -6.82 4.75
C ALA A 31 -2.78 -5.66 5.18
N PHE A 32 -3.61 -5.92 6.20
CA PHE A 32 -4.36 -4.88 6.89
C PHE A 32 -3.52 -4.30 8.04
N VAL A 33 -3.40 -2.98 8.09
CA VAL A 33 -2.83 -2.26 9.23
C VAL A 33 -3.96 -1.63 10.01
N VAL A 34 -4.16 -2.10 11.23
CA VAL A 34 -5.23 -1.65 12.12
C VAL A 34 -4.67 -1.00 13.38
N GLY A 35 -5.53 -0.33 14.14
CA GLY A 35 -5.18 0.28 15.41
C GLY A 35 -5.93 1.59 15.65
N PRO A 36 -5.96 2.08 16.89
CA PRO A 36 -6.69 3.29 17.25
C PRO A 36 -6.15 4.54 16.56
N SER A 37 -6.92 5.64 16.59
CA SER A 37 -6.43 6.93 16.13
C SER A 37 -5.19 7.34 16.92
N GLY A 38 -4.17 7.88 16.22
CA GLY A 38 -2.91 8.26 16.86
C GLY A 38 -1.94 7.10 17.14
N ALA A 39 -2.27 5.86 16.79
CA ALA A 39 -1.42 4.69 17.05
C ALA A 39 -0.07 4.68 16.32
N GLY A 40 0.11 5.50 15.27
CA GLY A 40 1.35 5.54 14.48
C GLY A 40 1.15 5.15 13.00
N LYS A 41 -0.05 4.72 12.58
CA LYS A 41 -0.35 4.26 11.21
C LYS A 41 0.06 5.28 10.13
N SER A 42 -0.37 6.54 10.27
CA SER A 42 0.01 7.61 9.33
C SER A 42 1.51 7.93 9.35
N THR A 43 2.19 7.73 10.49
CA THR A 43 3.65 7.87 10.59
C THR A 43 4.36 6.77 9.82
N MET A 44 3.86 5.52 9.90
CA MET A 44 4.35 4.40 9.09
C MET A 44 4.22 4.72 7.60
N ILE A 45 3.05 5.18 7.14
CA ILE A 45 2.83 5.57 5.74
C ILE A 45 3.83 6.66 5.30
N LYS A 46 4.03 7.71 6.11
CA LYS A 46 4.98 8.79 5.81
C LYS A 46 6.41 8.31 5.69
N LEU A 47 6.81 7.31 6.48
CA LEU A 47 8.13 6.66 6.32
C LEU A 47 8.21 5.96 4.97
N LEU A 48 7.22 5.12 4.61
CA LEU A 48 7.22 4.36 3.35
C LEU A 48 7.29 5.28 2.12
N LEU A 49 6.61 6.43 2.17
CA LEU A 49 6.65 7.45 1.10
C LEU A 49 7.90 8.34 1.16
N LYS A 50 8.81 8.11 2.14
CA LYS A 50 9.99 8.96 2.39
C LYS A 50 9.61 10.45 2.53
N GLU A 51 8.49 10.74 3.22
CA GLU A 51 8.13 12.11 3.63
C GLU A 51 8.87 12.50 4.91
N ILE A 52 9.11 11.52 5.78
CA ILE A 52 9.93 11.65 6.99
C ILE A 52 11.03 10.59 6.99
N SER A 53 11.97 10.75 7.90
CA SER A 53 13.01 9.74 8.17
C SER A 53 12.84 9.20 9.59
N PRO A 54 13.20 7.93 9.83
CA PRO A 54 13.18 7.39 11.18
C PRO A 54 14.23 8.09 12.05
N THR A 55 13.99 8.17 13.36
CA THR A 55 14.93 8.63 14.36
C THR A 55 16.02 7.57 14.59
N SER A 56 15.63 6.29 14.57
CA SER A 56 16.56 5.15 14.63
C SER A 56 16.03 3.98 13.80
N GLY A 57 16.88 3.00 13.53
CA GLY A 57 16.53 1.83 12.73
C GLY A 57 16.63 2.04 11.22
N GLU A 58 16.23 1.05 10.45
CA GLU A 58 16.29 1.07 8.99
C GLU A 58 14.91 0.67 8.40
N VAL A 59 14.50 1.38 7.34
CA VAL A 59 13.31 1.04 6.54
C VAL A 59 13.78 0.72 5.12
N VAL A 60 13.32 -0.41 4.58
CA VAL A 60 13.53 -0.81 3.19
C VAL A 60 12.18 -0.93 2.50
N VAL A 61 12.04 -0.40 1.29
CA VAL A 61 10.84 -0.50 0.47
C VAL A 61 11.26 -0.80 -0.97
N ASN A 62 10.78 -1.90 -1.53
CA ASN A 62 11.07 -2.33 -2.90
C ASN A 62 12.58 -2.24 -3.22
N GLY A 63 13.43 -2.73 -2.30
CA GLY A 63 14.89 -2.69 -2.40
C GLY A 63 15.55 -1.34 -2.09
N TYR A 64 14.78 -0.26 -1.87
CA TYR A 64 15.32 1.05 -1.51
C TYR A 64 15.53 1.16 0.01
N LYS A 65 16.79 1.32 0.46
CA LYS A 65 17.12 1.64 1.86
C LYS A 65 16.82 3.11 2.15
N LEU A 66 15.68 3.40 2.79
CA LEU A 66 15.16 4.77 2.92
C LEU A 66 16.04 5.69 3.75
N THR A 67 16.74 5.16 4.78
CA THR A 67 17.66 5.94 5.64
C THR A 67 18.81 6.55 4.85
N LYS A 68 19.29 5.85 3.82
CA LYS A 68 20.43 6.27 2.97
C LYS A 68 20.01 6.80 1.60
N LEU A 69 18.69 6.87 1.31
CA LEU A 69 18.18 7.24 -0.01
C LEU A 69 18.41 8.73 -0.31
N PRO A 70 19.20 9.09 -1.33
CA PRO A 70 19.40 10.47 -1.70
C PRO A 70 18.14 11.10 -2.29
N LYS A 71 17.92 12.39 -2.07
CA LYS A 71 16.71 13.13 -2.51
C LYS A 71 16.39 12.93 -3.99
N ARG A 72 17.41 12.85 -4.86
CA ARG A 72 17.24 12.62 -6.30
C ARG A 72 16.62 11.25 -6.67
N LYS A 73 16.74 10.25 -5.80
CA LYS A 73 16.17 8.91 -5.99
C LYS A 73 14.76 8.74 -5.39
N ILE A 74 14.27 9.71 -4.60
CA ILE A 74 12.91 9.65 -4.03
C ILE A 74 11.82 9.53 -5.12
N PRO A 75 11.88 10.24 -6.26
CA PRO A 75 10.90 10.03 -7.34
C PRO A 75 10.91 8.61 -7.90
N SER A 76 12.06 7.96 -8.00
CA SER A 76 12.17 6.57 -8.46
C SER A 76 11.51 5.60 -7.48
N LEU A 77 11.75 5.75 -6.17
CA LEU A 77 11.03 5.00 -5.14
C LEU A 77 9.51 5.20 -5.28
N ARG A 78 9.04 6.44 -5.32
CA ARG A 78 7.60 6.73 -5.37
C ARG A 78 6.91 6.22 -6.64
N ARG A 79 7.65 5.98 -7.72
CA ARG A 79 7.11 5.33 -8.95
C ARG A 79 6.81 3.86 -8.75
N THR A 80 7.45 3.18 -7.80
CA THR A 80 7.16 1.77 -7.45
C THR A 80 6.01 1.64 -6.46
N ILE A 81 5.43 2.75 -6.00
CA ILE A 81 4.37 2.78 -5.00
C ILE A 81 3.13 3.44 -5.60
N GLY A 82 2.01 2.73 -5.63
CA GLY A 82 0.68 3.29 -5.83
C GLY A 82 0.12 3.79 -4.50
N PHE A 83 -0.50 4.97 -4.48
CA PHE A 83 -1.09 5.49 -3.26
C PHE A 83 -2.57 5.85 -3.45
N VAL A 84 -3.42 5.25 -2.61
CA VAL A 84 -4.86 5.51 -2.55
C VAL A 84 -5.16 6.30 -1.29
N PHE A 85 -5.68 7.51 -1.45
CA PHE A 85 -5.99 8.44 -0.36
C PHE A 85 -7.44 8.24 0.13
N GLN A 86 -7.68 8.44 1.41
CA GLN A 86 -9.01 8.48 2.01
C GLN A 86 -9.93 9.52 1.31
N ALA A 87 -9.43 10.69 0.99
CA ALA A 87 -10.19 11.78 0.36
C ALA A 87 -10.10 11.80 -1.17
N PHE A 88 -9.92 10.66 -1.85
CA PHE A 88 -9.78 10.45 -3.28
C PHE A 88 -8.66 11.28 -3.96
N ARG A 89 -8.59 12.58 -3.67
CA ARG A 89 -7.65 13.58 -4.23
C ARG A 89 -7.60 13.55 -5.75
N LEU A 90 -8.76 13.43 -6.39
CA LEU A 90 -8.88 13.58 -7.83
C LEU A 90 -8.70 15.05 -8.21
N ILE A 91 -8.16 15.30 -9.40
CA ILE A 91 -8.00 16.66 -9.95
C ILE A 91 -9.35 17.07 -10.53
N PRO A 92 -10.07 18.07 -9.99
CA PRO A 92 -11.46 18.37 -10.37
C PRO A 92 -11.62 18.82 -11.81
N SER A 93 -10.60 19.46 -12.38
CA SER A 93 -10.59 19.97 -13.77
C SER A 93 -10.19 18.90 -14.80
N MET A 94 -10.01 17.66 -14.40
CA MET A 94 -9.64 16.54 -15.25
C MET A 94 -10.71 15.45 -15.21
N THR A 95 -11.01 14.86 -16.36
CA THR A 95 -11.86 13.68 -16.47
C THR A 95 -11.24 12.47 -15.78
N VAL A 96 -12.01 11.37 -15.62
CA VAL A 96 -11.49 10.06 -15.14
C VAL A 96 -10.27 9.65 -15.96
N TYR A 97 -10.39 9.65 -17.30
CA TYR A 97 -9.27 9.31 -18.18
C TYR A 97 -8.05 10.19 -17.92
N GLU A 98 -8.24 11.49 -17.79
CA GLU A 98 -7.15 12.44 -17.61
C GLU A 98 -6.49 12.34 -16.24
N ASN A 99 -7.26 12.11 -15.17
CA ASN A 99 -6.74 11.84 -13.81
C ASN A 99 -5.79 10.63 -13.79
N ILE A 100 -6.17 9.57 -14.50
CA ILE A 100 -5.35 8.35 -14.57
C ILE A 100 -4.14 8.59 -15.50
N ALA A 101 -4.37 9.18 -16.68
CA ALA A 101 -3.30 9.46 -17.66
C ALA A 101 -2.25 10.43 -17.13
N PHE A 102 -2.61 11.31 -16.20
CA PHE A 102 -1.73 12.30 -15.61
C PHE A 102 -0.46 11.68 -15.00
N VAL A 103 -0.60 10.57 -14.30
CA VAL A 103 0.53 9.86 -13.66
C VAL A 103 1.58 9.47 -14.72
N LEU A 104 1.14 8.87 -15.81
CA LEU A 104 2.04 8.44 -16.89
C LEU A 104 2.62 9.61 -17.70
N ARG A 105 1.88 10.73 -17.81
CA ARG A 105 2.39 11.95 -18.45
C ARG A 105 3.52 12.59 -17.63
N VAL A 106 3.39 12.61 -16.30
CA VAL A 106 4.43 13.18 -15.40
C VAL A 106 5.77 12.43 -15.48
N ILE A 107 5.74 11.15 -15.87
CA ILE A 107 6.94 10.33 -16.02
C ILE A 107 7.39 10.20 -17.49
N ASP A 108 6.85 11.06 -18.38
CA ASP A 108 7.18 11.12 -19.81
C ASP A 108 6.95 9.81 -20.58
N SER A 109 5.93 9.04 -20.21
CA SER A 109 5.57 7.80 -20.93
C SER A 109 5.11 8.09 -22.36
N PRO A 110 5.40 7.19 -23.33
CA PRO A 110 4.98 7.35 -24.71
C PRO A 110 3.44 7.44 -24.85
N ARG A 111 2.93 8.34 -25.70
CA ARG A 111 1.48 8.56 -25.89
C ARG A 111 0.70 7.27 -26.23
N ARG A 112 1.30 6.39 -27.04
CA ARG A 112 0.69 5.09 -27.41
C ARG A 112 0.52 4.18 -26.18
N TYR A 113 1.55 4.11 -25.32
CA TYR A 113 1.50 3.38 -24.07
C TYR A 113 0.43 3.94 -23.13
N ILE A 114 0.41 5.27 -22.92
CA ILE A 114 -0.60 5.93 -22.08
C ILE A 114 -2.00 5.52 -22.52
N LYS A 115 -2.31 5.64 -23.83
CA LYS A 115 -3.63 5.33 -24.38
C LYS A 115 -4.03 3.86 -24.11
N LYS A 116 -3.10 2.91 -24.29
CA LYS A 116 -3.35 1.48 -24.07
C LYS A 116 -3.53 1.18 -22.57
N ARG A 117 -2.59 1.68 -21.74
CA ARG A 117 -2.57 1.38 -20.31
C ARG A 117 -3.74 2.00 -19.55
N VAL A 118 -4.08 3.25 -19.83
CA VAL A 118 -5.22 3.94 -19.20
C VAL A 118 -6.54 3.23 -19.54
N LYS A 119 -6.76 2.84 -20.82
CA LYS A 119 -7.95 2.07 -21.19
C LYS A 119 -8.04 0.74 -20.41
N TYR A 120 -6.91 0.04 -20.27
CA TYR A 120 -6.85 -1.20 -19.55
C TYR A 120 -7.24 -1.03 -18.07
N VAL A 121 -6.65 -0.04 -17.37
CA VAL A 121 -6.98 0.13 -15.94
C VAL A 121 -8.37 0.70 -15.72
N ILE A 122 -8.92 1.50 -16.64
CA ILE A 122 -10.32 1.96 -16.59
C ILE A 122 -11.27 0.75 -16.66
N SER A 123 -10.99 -0.19 -17.58
CA SER A 123 -11.79 -1.41 -17.69
C SER A 123 -11.64 -2.30 -16.46
N LEU A 124 -10.44 -2.43 -15.90
CA LEU A 124 -10.19 -3.23 -14.70
C LEU A 124 -11.02 -2.74 -13.48
N VAL A 125 -11.24 -1.43 -13.39
CA VAL A 125 -12.03 -0.85 -12.28
C VAL A 125 -13.50 -0.60 -12.63
N GLY A 126 -13.97 -1.00 -13.83
CA GLY A 126 -15.35 -0.87 -14.28
C GLY A 126 -15.83 0.56 -14.44
N LEU A 127 -15.00 1.43 -15.07
CA LEU A 127 -15.31 2.85 -15.30
C LEU A 127 -15.32 3.24 -16.79
N GLU A 128 -15.56 2.27 -17.71
CA GLU A 128 -15.54 2.52 -19.16
C GLU A 128 -16.53 3.63 -19.57
N ASP A 129 -17.76 3.56 -19.07
CA ASP A 129 -18.83 4.51 -19.38
C ASP A 129 -18.60 5.87 -18.72
N LYS A 130 -17.71 5.96 -17.74
CA LYS A 130 -17.35 7.17 -16.99
C LYS A 130 -16.01 7.77 -17.39
N ALA A 131 -15.34 7.22 -18.41
CA ALA A 131 -13.99 7.65 -18.79
C ALA A 131 -13.87 9.16 -19.07
N ASN A 132 -14.94 9.79 -19.59
CA ASN A 132 -15.01 11.21 -19.90
C ASN A 132 -15.71 12.05 -18.81
N ALA A 133 -16.22 11.45 -17.74
CA ALA A 133 -16.87 12.15 -16.64
C ALA A 133 -15.84 12.90 -15.77
N PHE A 134 -16.25 14.03 -15.22
CA PHE A 134 -15.48 14.78 -14.23
C PHE A 134 -15.74 14.25 -12.81
N PRO A 135 -14.85 14.51 -11.84
CA PRO A 135 -15.00 14.00 -10.46
C PRO A 135 -16.30 14.38 -9.76
N ASP A 136 -16.91 15.52 -10.06
CA ASP A 136 -18.19 15.97 -9.51
C ASP A 136 -19.40 15.20 -10.05
N GLU A 137 -19.25 14.56 -11.22
CA GLU A 137 -20.27 13.71 -11.84
C GLU A 137 -20.21 12.24 -11.36
N LEU A 138 -19.28 11.90 -10.45
CA LEU A 138 -19.04 10.55 -9.95
C LEU A 138 -19.64 10.36 -8.54
N SER A 139 -20.18 9.17 -8.29
CA SER A 139 -20.48 8.67 -6.94
C SER A 139 -19.21 8.49 -6.10
N GLY A 140 -19.35 8.31 -4.78
CA GLY A 140 -18.21 8.04 -3.89
C GLY A 140 -17.41 6.80 -4.29
N GLY A 141 -18.10 5.69 -4.60
CA GLY A 141 -17.46 4.45 -5.07
C GLY A 141 -16.76 4.61 -6.43
N GLU A 142 -17.35 5.35 -7.38
CA GLU A 142 -16.72 5.64 -8.68
C GLU A 142 -15.47 6.53 -8.52
N LYS A 143 -15.50 7.52 -7.61
CA LYS A 143 -14.32 8.32 -7.24
C LYS A 143 -13.21 7.45 -6.69
N GLN A 144 -13.55 6.50 -5.82
CA GLN A 144 -12.57 5.60 -5.23
C GLN A 144 -11.99 4.63 -6.26
N ARG A 145 -12.83 4.05 -7.14
CA ARG A 145 -12.34 3.23 -8.25
C ARG A 145 -11.40 4.02 -9.18
N CYS A 146 -11.69 5.29 -9.44
CA CYS A 146 -10.80 6.17 -10.21
C CYS A 146 -9.46 6.43 -9.46
N ALA A 147 -9.48 6.61 -8.14
CA ALA A 147 -8.27 6.77 -7.34
C ALA A 147 -7.42 5.50 -7.33
N ILE A 148 -8.05 4.32 -7.26
CA ILE A 148 -7.36 3.02 -7.37
C ILE A 148 -6.75 2.85 -8.76
N ALA A 149 -7.49 3.14 -9.83
CA ALA A 149 -6.98 3.08 -11.21
C ALA A 149 -5.76 4.00 -11.40
N ARG A 150 -5.81 5.20 -10.81
CA ARG A 150 -4.68 6.14 -10.82
C ARG A 150 -3.47 5.60 -10.06
N ALA A 151 -3.66 4.91 -8.95
CA ALA A 151 -2.57 4.28 -8.20
C ALA A 151 -1.96 3.10 -8.97
N LEU A 152 -2.78 2.34 -9.71
CA LEU A 152 -2.39 1.14 -10.43
C LEU A 152 -1.75 1.40 -11.81
N VAL A 153 -2.00 2.57 -12.42
CA VAL A 153 -1.69 2.81 -13.84
C VAL A 153 -0.20 2.69 -14.18
N ASN A 154 0.67 2.97 -13.21
CA ASN A 154 2.14 2.87 -13.38
C ASN A 154 2.70 1.47 -13.00
N ASP A 155 1.87 0.47 -12.83
CA ASP A 155 2.28 -0.90 -12.49
C ASP A 155 3.15 -0.98 -11.22
N PRO A 156 2.64 -0.51 -10.07
CA PRO A 156 3.43 -0.44 -8.86
C PRO A 156 3.63 -1.83 -8.23
N ASP A 157 4.80 -2.03 -7.60
CA ASP A 157 5.08 -3.24 -6.80
C ASP A 157 4.29 -3.26 -5.48
N LEU A 158 3.95 -2.07 -4.95
CA LEU A 158 3.24 -1.87 -3.69
C LEU A 158 2.12 -0.84 -3.86
N ILE A 159 0.91 -1.18 -3.43
CA ILE A 159 -0.16 -0.20 -3.24
C ILE A 159 -0.36 0.02 -1.73
N ILE A 160 -0.30 1.28 -1.30
CA ILE A 160 -0.67 1.71 0.04
C ILE A 160 -2.04 2.37 -0.05
N ALA A 161 -3.04 1.80 0.61
CA ALA A 161 -4.40 2.33 0.68
C ALA A 161 -4.68 2.86 2.09
N ASP A 162 -4.76 4.18 2.24
CA ASP A 162 -4.99 4.86 3.52
C ASP A 162 -6.48 5.14 3.69
N GLU A 163 -7.16 4.32 4.49
CA GLU A 163 -8.60 4.34 4.75
C GLU A 163 -9.45 4.44 3.45
N PRO A 164 -9.27 3.51 2.49
CA PRO A 164 -9.85 3.62 1.16
C PRO A 164 -11.37 3.55 1.14
N THR A 165 -12.00 3.16 2.24
CA THR A 165 -13.44 3.00 2.41
C THR A 165 -14.09 4.09 3.26
N GLY A 166 -13.31 4.94 3.93
CA GLY A 166 -13.79 5.88 4.94
C GLY A 166 -14.74 6.98 4.46
N ASN A 167 -14.93 7.16 3.14
CA ASN A 167 -15.79 8.20 2.55
C ASN A 167 -16.83 7.62 1.56
N ILE A 168 -17.13 6.33 1.68
CA ILE A 168 -18.11 5.62 0.82
C ILE A 168 -19.07 4.82 1.67
N ASP A 169 -20.20 4.43 1.06
CA ASP A 169 -21.21 3.63 1.73
C ASP A 169 -20.68 2.23 2.11
N PRO A 170 -21.13 1.64 3.24
CA PRO A 170 -20.63 0.35 3.71
C PRO A 170 -20.75 -0.78 2.67
N GLU A 171 -21.83 -0.82 1.87
CA GLU A 171 -21.99 -1.84 0.84
C GLU A 171 -20.92 -1.72 -0.25
N LEU A 172 -20.61 -0.50 -0.67
CA LEU A 172 -19.54 -0.22 -1.65
C LEU A 172 -18.13 -0.46 -1.07
N SER A 173 -17.97 -0.42 0.26
CA SER A 173 -16.70 -0.70 0.92
C SER A 173 -16.21 -2.12 0.63
N TYR A 174 -17.12 -3.10 0.62
CA TYR A 174 -16.78 -4.49 0.27
C TYR A 174 -16.30 -4.60 -1.18
N GLU A 175 -16.98 -3.95 -2.13
CA GLU A 175 -16.58 -3.95 -3.54
C GLU A 175 -15.17 -3.35 -3.75
N ILE A 176 -14.83 -2.31 -2.98
CA ILE A 176 -13.49 -1.68 -3.05
C ILE A 176 -12.42 -2.62 -2.51
N VAL A 177 -12.67 -3.36 -1.43
CA VAL A 177 -11.69 -4.33 -0.90
C VAL A 177 -11.59 -5.54 -1.83
N GLU A 178 -12.69 -6.03 -2.42
CA GLU A 178 -12.68 -7.07 -3.45
C GLU A 178 -11.83 -6.66 -4.66
N LEU A 179 -11.99 -5.42 -5.14
CA LEU A 179 -11.17 -4.88 -6.22
C LEU A 179 -9.67 -4.85 -5.82
N LEU A 180 -9.34 -4.41 -4.62
CA LEU A 180 -7.95 -4.43 -4.14
C LEU A 180 -7.42 -5.86 -4.02
N LYS A 181 -8.24 -6.83 -3.58
CA LYS A 181 -7.84 -8.25 -3.55
C LYS A 181 -7.61 -8.82 -4.94
N SER A 182 -8.47 -8.50 -5.90
CA SER A 182 -8.27 -8.93 -7.30
C SER A 182 -6.97 -8.37 -7.92
N ILE A 183 -6.58 -7.15 -7.52
CA ILE A 183 -5.30 -6.55 -7.91
C ILE A 183 -4.14 -7.28 -7.22
N ASN A 184 -4.29 -7.65 -5.95
CA ASN A 184 -3.30 -8.42 -5.21
C ASN A 184 -3.09 -9.82 -5.81
N ASP A 185 -4.17 -10.50 -6.20
CA ASP A 185 -4.11 -11.82 -6.87
C ASP A 185 -3.31 -11.80 -8.18
N CYS A 186 -3.17 -10.61 -8.78
CA CYS A 186 -2.29 -10.39 -9.94
C CYS A 186 -0.81 -10.15 -9.54
N GLY A 187 -0.46 -10.24 -8.25
CA GLY A 187 0.91 -10.16 -7.73
C GLY A 187 1.30 -8.82 -7.12
N THR A 188 0.45 -7.78 -7.16
CA THR A 188 0.75 -6.50 -6.52
C THR A 188 0.62 -6.62 -5.00
N THR A 189 1.63 -6.20 -4.25
CA THR A 189 1.57 -6.13 -2.78
C THR A 189 0.60 -5.04 -2.33
N ILE A 190 -0.25 -5.32 -1.35
CA ILE A 190 -1.22 -4.34 -0.83
C ILE A 190 -1.08 -4.16 0.67
N LEU A 191 -0.90 -2.90 1.08
CA LEU A 191 -0.94 -2.46 2.46
C LEU A 191 -2.16 -1.56 2.66
N MET A 192 -3.22 -2.09 3.26
CA MET A 192 -4.45 -1.35 3.54
C MET A 192 -4.51 -0.92 4.99
N VAL A 193 -4.50 0.39 5.23
CA VAL A 193 -4.76 0.96 6.56
C VAL A 193 -6.26 1.17 6.70
N THR A 194 -6.85 0.62 7.75
CA THR A 194 -8.28 0.78 8.04
C THR A 194 -8.58 0.70 9.53
N HIS A 195 -9.69 1.28 9.93
CA HIS A 195 -10.29 1.09 11.25
C HIS A 195 -11.62 0.30 11.17
N GLU A 196 -12.01 -0.15 9.98
CA GLU A 196 -13.23 -0.93 9.74
C GLU A 196 -12.98 -2.42 10.02
N HIS A 197 -13.18 -2.82 11.27
CA HIS A 197 -12.95 -4.19 11.72
C HIS A 197 -13.81 -5.24 10.99
N ASP A 198 -15.02 -4.88 10.56
CA ASP A 198 -15.93 -5.80 9.87
C ASP A 198 -15.38 -6.20 8.48
N LEU A 199 -14.76 -5.28 7.75
CA LEU A 199 -14.07 -5.58 6.50
C LEU A 199 -12.89 -6.53 6.75
N VAL A 200 -12.09 -6.25 7.77
CA VAL A 200 -10.94 -7.10 8.12
C VAL A 200 -11.38 -8.52 8.49
N ARG A 201 -12.46 -8.66 9.26
CA ARG A 201 -13.05 -9.96 9.60
C ARG A 201 -13.56 -10.71 8.38
N HIS A 202 -14.27 -10.00 7.49
CA HIS A 202 -14.88 -10.61 6.31
C HIS A 202 -13.84 -11.14 5.32
N PHE A 203 -12.82 -10.33 5.03
CA PHE A 203 -11.83 -10.67 4.02
C PHE A 203 -10.70 -11.56 4.55
N GLY A 204 -10.46 -11.56 5.85
CA GLY A 204 -9.33 -12.27 6.44
C GLY A 204 -7.97 -11.82 5.88
N GLY A 205 -6.94 -12.61 6.08
CA GLY A 205 -5.59 -12.32 5.60
C GLY A 205 -4.67 -11.85 6.72
N ARG A 206 -3.58 -11.20 6.37
CA ARG A 206 -2.59 -10.72 7.33
C ARG A 206 -3.06 -9.46 8.03
N ILE A 207 -3.05 -9.47 9.36
CA ILE A 207 -3.47 -8.35 10.19
C ILE A 207 -2.27 -7.88 11.01
N ILE A 208 -1.93 -6.61 10.88
CA ILE A 208 -0.87 -5.93 11.62
C ILE A 208 -1.54 -4.90 12.52
N ASN A 209 -1.49 -5.10 13.84
CA ASN A 209 -2.02 -4.12 14.77
C ASN A 209 -0.93 -3.21 15.31
N ILE A 210 -1.16 -1.90 15.18
CA ILE A 210 -0.28 -0.88 15.75
C ILE A 210 -0.99 -0.22 16.92
N ASN A 211 -0.36 -0.21 18.09
CA ASN A 211 -0.87 0.46 19.27
C ASN A 211 0.27 1.23 19.95
N LYS A 212 0.04 2.52 20.25
CA LYS A 212 1.01 3.41 20.88
C LYS A 212 2.41 3.37 20.24
N GLY A 213 2.46 3.25 18.92
CA GLY A 213 3.70 3.22 18.16
C GLY A 213 4.39 1.86 18.05
N GLU A 214 3.86 0.83 18.66
CA GLU A 214 4.40 -0.53 18.61
C GLU A 214 3.54 -1.46 17.77
N VAL A 215 4.14 -2.45 17.11
CA VAL A 215 3.41 -3.57 16.50
C VAL A 215 3.09 -4.57 17.61
N THR A 216 1.83 -4.63 18.00
CA THR A 216 1.35 -5.50 19.11
C THR A 216 0.81 -6.83 18.61
N PHE A 217 0.51 -6.94 17.32
CA PHE A 217 0.04 -8.16 16.70
C PHE A 217 0.42 -8.16 15.21
N ASP A 218 0.87 -9.31 14.71
CA ASP A 218 1.15 -9.54 13.28
C ASP A 218 0.94 -11.02 12.99
N ASN A 219 -0.19 -11.37 12.38
CA ASN A 219 -0.51 -12.77 12.05
C ASN A 219 -1.43 -12.84 10.83
N VAL A 220 -1.43 -14.00 10.16
CA VAL A 220 -2.35 -14.34 9.07
C VAL A 220 -3.56 -15.06 9.67
N ILE A 221 -4.75 -14.50 9.44
CA ILE A 221 -6.01 -15.11 9.87
C ILE A 221 -6.68 -15.73 8.64
N SER A 222 -6.90 -17.06 8.67
CA SER A 222 -7.64 -17.75 7.62
C SER A 222 -9.14 -17.44 7.73
N GLY A 223 -9.84 -17.30 6.60
CA GLY A 223 -11.27 -16.93 6.55
C GLY A 223 -12.22 -17.84 7.31
N ASP A 224 -11.80 -19.09 7.60
CA ASP A 224 -12.56 -20.04 8.43
C ASP A 224 -12.47 -19.74 9.93
N ALA A 225 -11.54 -18.89 10.36
CA ALA A 225 -11.31 -18.46 11.74
C ALA A 225 -12.02 -17.15 12.10
N VAL A 226 -13.17 -16.85 11.50
CA VAL A 226 -13.96 -15.62 11.76
C VAL A 226 -14.25 -15.43 13.25
N SER A 227 -14.48 -16.53 14.00
CA SER A 227 -14.66 -16.50 15.46
C SER A 227 -13.36 -16.16 16.22
N GLU A 228 -12.23 -16.63 15.72
CA GLU A 228 -10.90 -16.36 16.31
C GLU A 228 -10.46 -14.93 16.00
N ALA A 229 -10.68 -14.44 14.77
CA ALA A 229 -10.49 -13.04 14.40
C ALA A 229 -11.33 -12.09 15.25
N ALA A 230 -12.59 -12.45 15.57
CA ALA A 230 -13.46 -11.68 16.45
C ALA A 230 -12.90 -11.60 17.89
N ASN A 231 -12.37 -12.69 18.40
CA ASN A 231 -11.74 -12.73 19.73
C ASN A 231 -10.45 -11.89 19.76
N ILE A 232 -9.58 -12.07 18.77
CA ILE A 232 -8.35 -11.29 18.61
C ILE A 232 -8.65 -9.78 18.50
N MET A 233 -9.67 -9.40 17.72
CA MET A 233 -10.08 -8.00 17.60
C MET A 233 -10.67 -7.43 18.88
N ASN A 234 -11.40 -8.25 19.66
CA ASN A 234 -11.91 -7.84 20.97
C ASN A 234 -10.76 -7.70 21.99
N ASP A 235 -9.77 -8.57 21.95
CA ASP A 235 -8.58 -8.51 22.78
C ASP A 235 -7.71 -7.30 22.43
N ILE A 236 -7.56 -6.98 21.14
CA ILE A 236 -6.89 -5.77 20.64
C ILE A 236 -7.60 -4.52 21.19
N ASN A 237 -8.94 -4.47 21.15
CA ASN A 237 -9.73 -3.35 21.63
C ASN A 237 -9.74 -3.21 23.16
N SER A 238 -9.63 -4.32 23.90
CA SER A 238 -9.61 -4.33 25.37
C SER A 238 -8.23 -4.05 25.96
N GLY A 239 -7.18 -4.02 25.13
CA GLY A 239 -5.79 -3.82 25.58
C GLY A 239 -5.21 -5.01 26.35
N SER A 240 -5.84 -6.17 26.26
CA SER A 240 -5.48 -7.39 27.04
C SER A 240 -4.51 -8.33 26.33
N THR A 241 -4.06 -8.00 25.12
CA THR A 241 -3.24 -8.92 24.30
C THR A 241 -1.80 -8.95 24.79
N GLN A 242 -1.38 -10.09 25.37
CA GLN A 242 0.03 -10.45 25.42
C GLN A 242 0.47 -10.88 24.02
N VAL A 243 1.60 -10.33 23.57
CA VAL A 243 2.20 -10.62 22.26
C VAL A 243 2.54 -12.12 22.20
N VAL A 244 1.79 -12.89 21.43
CA VAL A 244 2.18 -14.24 21.04
C VAL A 244 2.98 -14.10 19.74
N TYR A 245 4.29 -14.06 19.86
CA TYR A 245 5.19 -14.19 18.71
C TYR A 245 5.26 -15.67 18.35
N ASP A 246 4.86 -16.06 17.17
CA ASP A 246 5.28 -17.34 16.59
C ASP A 246 6.75 -17.25 16.22
N GLU A 247 7.61 -17.79 17.12
CA GLU A 247 9.06 -17.80 16.92
C GLU A 247 9.48 -18.60 15.68
N ASN A 248 8.66 -19.55 15.23
CA ASN A 248 8.93 -20.36 14.04
C ASN A 248 8.74 -19.57 12.75
N TYR A 249 7.80 -18.60 12.69
CA TYR A 249 7.59 -17.74 11.54
C TYR A 249 8.77 -16.79 11.28
N ARG A 250 9.53 -16.43 12.34
CA ARG A 250 10.73 -15.59 12.22
C ARG A 250 11.94 -16.36 11.67
N ALA A 251 12.14 -17.62 12.07
CA ALA A 251 13.34 -18.37 11.73
C ALA A 251 13.43 -18.69 10.22
N GLU A 252 12.31 -19.03 9.58
CA GLU A 252 12.29 -19.40 8.16
C GLU A 252 12.47 -18.21 7.21
N GLN A 253 12.14 -16.97 7.63
CA GLN A 253 12.28 -15.77 6.78
C GLN A 253 13.66 -15.11 6.84
N TYR A 254 14.40 -15.26 7.95
CA TYR A 254 15.73 -14.63 8.09
C TYR A 254 16.86 -15.43 7.45
N ASP A 255 16.74 -16.76 7.29
CA ASP A 255 17.79 -17.62 6.71
C ASP A 255 17.82 -17.60 5.17
N SER A 256 16.79 -17.10 4.48
CA SER A 256 16.73 -17.11 3.01
C SER A 256 17.38 -15.87 2.35
N TYR A 257 17.83 -14.87 3.11
CA TYR A 257 18.36 -13.60 2.57
C TYR A 257 19.80 -13.27 2.98
N SER A 258 20.67 -14.28 3.08
CA SER A 258 22.12 -14.06 3.16
C SER A 258 22.77 -14.30 1.79
N GLY A 259 22.67 -13.33 0.91
CA GLY A 259 23.44 -13.34 -0.35
C GLY A 259 22.67 -12.73 -1.49
N ASP A 260 22.91 -11.44 -1.73
CA ASP A 260 23.36 -10.97 -3.02
C ASP A 260 23.63 -9.46 -2.90
N VAL A 261 24.91 -9.13 -3.07
CA VAL A 261 25.39 -7.75 -3.14
C VAL A 261 25.02 -7.21 -4.51
N TYR A 262 24.15 -6.20 -4.56
CA TYR A 262 23.87 -5.48 -5.81
C TYR A 262 25.10 -4.68 -6.24
N ASP A 263 25.64 -5.00 -7.41
CA ASP A 263 26.67 -4.27 -8.12
C ASP A 263 26.16 -2.88 -8.54
N GLU A 264 26.87 -1.82 -8.17
CA GLU A 264 26.48 -0.42 -8.37
C GLU A 264 26.57 0.06 -9.83
N THR A 265 26.83 -0.78 -10.82
CA THR A 265 27.21 -0.35 -12.18
C THR A 265 26.21 -0.59 -13.29
N ASP A 266 25.09 -1.30 -13.09
CA ASP A 266 24.15 -1.56 -14.20
C ASP A 266 22.83 -0.80 -14.07
N ASN A 267 22.80 0.41 -14.64
CA ASN A 267 21.68 1.33 -14.69
C ASN A 267 21.13 1.39 -16.13
N ARG A 268 20.64 0.27 -16.67
CA ARG A 268 20.00 0.23 -17.99
C ARG A 268 18.66 -0.45 -17.98
N PHE A 269 17.61 0.38 -18.03
CA PHE A 269 16.32 -0.03 -18.57
C PHE A 269 16.50 -0.14 -20.10
N VAL A 270 16.55 -1.36 -20.62
CA VAL A 270 16.51 -1.64 -22.05
C VAL A 270 15.07 -1.97 -22.40
N PRO A 271 14.36 -1.15 -23.20
CA PRO A 271 13.09 -1.57 -23.76
C PRO A 271 13.38 -2.62 -24.86
N ASP A 272 12.76 -3.79 -24.73
CA ASP A 272 12.80 -4.82 -25.77
C ASP A 272 12.33 -4.24 -27.12
N ASN A 273 13.29 -4.19 -28.03
CA ASN A 273 13.09 -3.83 -29.42
C ASN A 273 12.83 -5.15 -30.18
N GLU A 274 11.58 -5.63 -30.18
CA GLU A 274 11.19 -6.57 -31.25
C GLU A 274 10.70 -5.76 -32.44
N GLY A 275 11.60 -5.69 -33.42
CA GLY A 275 11.28 -5.30 -34.77
C GLY A 275 10.43 -6.36 -35.45
N GLY A 276 9.38 -5.95 -36.11
CA GLY A 276 8.56 -6.76 -36.98
C GLY A 276 7.86 -5.82 -37.96
N ASP A 277 8.41 -5.80 -39.18
CA ASP A 277 7.79 -5.18 -40.35
C ASP A 277 6.33 -5.59 -40.51
N TYR A 278 5.46 -4.60 -40.73
CA TYR A 278 4.48 -4.40 -41.80
C TYR A 278 3.64 -3.15 -41.49
#